data_8efee42f5ed6fed308210bc60f4359c9
#
_entry.id   8efee42f5ed6fed308210bc60f4359c9
#
_cell.length_a   1.000
_cell.length_b   1.000
_cell.length_c   1.000
_cell.angle_alpha   90.00
_cell.angle_beta   90.00
_cell.angle_gamma   90.00
#
_symmetry.space_group_name_H-M   'P 1'
#
loop_
_entity.id
_entity.type
_entity.pdbx_description
1 polymer ?
#
loop_
_entity_poly.entity_id
_entity_poly.type
_entity_poly.pdbx_seq_one_letter_code
_entity_poly.pdbx_strand_id
1 'polypeptide(L)'
;MGAGNLRVVDGAPSLSLDSDELAHDYERISATRQFQSGQRLAVDLGVLPGECVLDLGCGTGLLAEHIADLVGPHGKVVGIDPLPLRIELARSKRRANLSFEVGDAYHLDMLEDSSFDAVIMNAVFHWFPEKTRPLLECARVLRPGGRLGIGTVLKGHRTRVHQIASKVLAEPPFDRFPRPRAQLTFPVDAEEMRAFFEMTGFSASLIEVRESTRMWPSPEAAIRFSEASSFGNFLGHLPPELKIRARATIRQRLQSLMTADGIIHHGRRLVAIGVRR
;
A
#
# COMPACT_ATOMS: atom_id res chain seq x y z
N MET A 1 15.65 -10.87 24.19
CA MET A 1 14.90 -9.88 23.46
C MET A 1 14.32 -10.62 22.27
N GLY A 2 13.07 -11.07 22.40
CA GLY A 2 12.47 -12.03 21.50
C GLY A 2 12.04 -11.36 20.20
N ALA A 3 12.51 -11.88 19.07
CA ALA A 3 11.84 -11.71 17.80
C ALA A 3 10.42 -12.29 17.95
N GLY A 4 9.42 -11.43 18.08
CA GLY A 4 8.04 -11.85 18.08
C GLY A 4 7.76 -12.63 16.80
N ASN A 5 7.38 -13.88 16.93
CA ASN A 5 6.91 -14.70 15.83
C ASN A 5 5.70 -14.00 15.20
N LEU A 6 5.92 -13.24 14.13
CA LEU A 6 4.88 -12.78 13.23
C LEU A 6 4.12 -14.04 12.78
N ARG A 7 2.92 -14.26 13.33
CA ARG A 7 2.05 -15.35 12.87
C ARG A 7 1.69 -15.04 11.42
N VAL A 8 2.30 -15.78 10.51
CA VAL A 8 1.96 -15.70 9.07
C VAL A 8 0.48 -16.07 8.94
N VAL A 9 -0.34 -15.07 8.65
CA VAL A 9 -1.73 -15.31 8.26
C VAL A 9 -1.68 -16.01 6.90
N ASP A 10 -2.35 -17.14 6.77
CA ASP A 10 -2.31 -17.95 5.56
C ASP A 10 -2.75 -17.11 4.36
N GLY A 11 -1.83 -16.86 3.45
CA GLY A 11 -2.03 -16.01 2.28
C GLY A 11 -1.58 -14.53 2.40
N ALA A 12 -0.97 -14.10 3.52
CA ALA A 12 -0.34 -12.78 3.60
C ALA A 12 0.77 -12.62 2.54
N PRO A 13 1.01 -11.40 2.00
CA PRO A 13 2.07 -11.20 1.03
C PRO A 13 3.43 -11.58 1.61
N SER A 14 4.25 -12.26 0.79
CA SER A 14 5.62 -12.57 1.19
C SER A 14 6.43 -11.29 1.31
N LEU A 15 6.99 -11.05 2.48
CA LEU A 15 7.90 -9.94 2.77
C LEU A 15 9.37 -10.36 2.67
N SER A 16 9.62 -11.65 2.43
CA SER A 16 10.98 -12.23 2.39
C SER A 16 11.85 -11.75 1.23
N LEU A 17 11.25 -11.11 0.24
CA LEU A 17 11.93 -10.56 -0.93
C LEU A 17 12.28 -9.07 -0.79
N ASP A 18 11.83 -8.42 0.29
CA ASP A 18 12.25 -7.04 0.57
C ASP A 18 13.72 -7.01 0.99
N SER A 19 14.41 -5.96 0.60
CA SER A 19 15.85 -5.76 0.83
C SER A 19 16.13 -4.29 1.06
N ASP A 20 17.31 -3.96 1.59
CA ASP A 20 17.76 -2.57 1.75
C ASP A 20 17.68 -1.80 0.44
N GLU A 21 18.09 -2.41 -0.67
CA GLU A 21 17.99 -1.78 -2.01
C GLU A 21 16.55 -1.48 -2.38
N LEU A 22 15.62 -2.44 -2.18
CA LEU A 22 14.20 -2.25 -2.48
C LEU A 22 13.54 -1.24 -1.54
N ALA A 23 13.93 -1.18 -0.27
CA ALA A 23 13.43 -0.20 0.68
C ALA A 23 13.85 1.23 0.29
N HIS A 24 15.12 1.42 -0.11
CA HIS A 24 15.62 2.69 -0.62
C HIS A 24 15.01 3.06 -1.99
N ASP A 25 14.86 2.09 -2.91
CA ASP A 25 14.17 2.31 -4.18
C ASP A 25 12.70 2.64 -3.97
N TYR A 26 12.05 2.03 -2.98
CA TYR A 26 10.69 2.40 -2.60
C TYR A 26 10.62 3.87 -2.19
N GLU A 27 11.46 4.33 -1.28
CA GLU A 27 11.46 5.73 -0.83
C GLU A 27 11.72 6.70 -1.99
N ARG A 28 12.72 6.41 -2.82
CA ARG A 28 13.12 7.29 -3.94
C ARG A 28 12.12 7.33 -5.09
N ILE A 29 11.46 6.19 -5.41
CA ILE A 29 10.69 6.01 -6.65
C ILE A 29 9.19 5.91 -6.37
N SER A 30 8.81 5.12 -5.37
CA SER A 30 7.41 4.77 -5.12
C SER A 30 6.76 5.67 -4.08
N ALA A 31 7.48 6.00 -3.00
CA ALA A 31 6.94 6.72 -1.86
C ALA A 31 6.43 8.11 -2.27
N THR A 32 7.17 8.87 -3.08
CA THR A 32 6.73 10.20 -3.55
C THR A 32 5.38 10.15 -4.28
N ARG A 33 5.16 9.11 -5.10
CA ARG A 33 3.91 8.96 -5.86
C ARG A 33 2.75 8.48 -4.98
N GLN A 34 3.03 7.58 -4.06
CA GLN A 34 2.05 7.13 -3.08
C GLN A 34 1.74 8.26 -2.10
N PHE A 35 2.73 9.07 -1.74
CA PHE A 35 2.57 10.26 -0.92
C PHE A 35 1.55 11.24 -1.49
N GLN A 36 1.64 11.63 -2.77
CA GLN A 36 0.66 12.51 -3.39
C GLN A 36 -0.78 11.99 -3.31
N SER A 37 -0.96 10.68 -3.46
CA SER A 37 -2.29 10.09 -3.32
C SER A 37 -2.73 10.00 -1.86
N GLY A 38 -1.80 9.82 -0.93
CA GLY A 38 -2.04 9.83 0.50
C GLY A 38 -2.42 11.22 1.02
N GLN A 39 -1.76 12.28 0.53
CA GLN A 39 -2.13 13.66 0.87
C GLN A 39 -3.59 13.96 0.51
N ARG A 40 -4.03 13.56 -0.70
CA ARG A 40 -5.43 13.72 -1.11
C ARG A 40 -6.37 12.92 -0.21
N LEU A 41 -5.99 11.69 0.15
CA LEU A 41 -6.77 10.86 1.05
C LEU A 41 -6.86 11.48 2.46
N ALA A 42 -5.78 12.08 2.97
CA ALA A 42 -5.80 12.79 4.25
C ALA A 42 -6.74 14.02 4.24
N VAL A 43 -6.78 14.76 3.12
CA VAL A 43 -7.74 15.85 2.92
C VAL A 43 -9.18 15.33 2.89
N ASP A 44 -9.45 14.26 2.13
CA ASP A 44 -10.79 13.66 2.05
C ASP A 44 -11.25 13.10 3.39
N LEU A 45 -10.33 12.52 4.15
CA LEU A 45 -10.57 12.01 5.51
C LEU A 45 -10.88 13.15 6.50
N GLY A 46 -10.48 14.38 6.15
CA GLY A 46 -10.70 15.56 6.98
C GLY A 46 -9.86 15.52 8.25
N VAL A 47 -8.56 15.23 8.15
CA VAL A 47 -7.63 15.25 9.28
C VAL A 47 -7.56 16.68 9.86
N LEU A 48 -7.72 16.80 11.17
CA LEU A 48 -7.80 18.08 11.88
C LEU A 48 -6.63 18.28 12.86
N PRO A 49 -6.26 19.53 13.16
CA PRO A 49 -5.31 19.82 14.22
C PRO A 49 -5.73 19.22 15.58
N GLY A 50 -4.77 18.66 16.30
CA GLY A 50 -4.98 18.04 17.61
C GLY A 50 -5.42 16.58 17.59
N GLU A 51 -5.68 16.00 16.43
CA GLU A 51 -6.12 14.60 16.32
C GLU A 51 -5.01 13.57 16.54
N CYS A 52 -5.42 12.40 17.03
CA CYS A 52 -4.62 11.18 17.07
C CYS A 52 -4.89 10.37 15.80
N VAL A 53 -3.88 10.16 14.95
CA VAL A 53 -4.02 9.50 13.65
C VAL A 53 -3.12 8.27 13.57
N LEU A 54 -3.66 7.15 13.07
CA LEU A 54 -2.91 5.94 12.74
C LEU A 54 -2.69 5.86 11.22
N ASP A 55 -1.43 5.84 10.78
CA ASP A 55 -1.05 5.52 9.39
C ASP A 55 -0.68 4.04 9.31
N LEU A 56 -1.63 3.22 8.86
CA LEU A 56 -1.51 1.77 8.81
C LEU A 56 -0.98 1.31 7.45
N GLY A 57 0.23 0.74 7.44
CA GLY A 57 1.04 0.50 6.26
C GLY A 57 1.82 1.76 5.84
N CYS A 58 2.44 2.42 6.81
CA CYS A 58 3.08 3.74 6.63
C CYS A 58 4.33 3.71 5.72
N GLY A 59 4.87 2.53 5.39
CA GLY A 59 6.08 2.40 4.60
C GLY A 59 7.25 3.14 5.24
N THR A 60 7.91 3.99 4.45
CA THR A 60 9.04 4.82 4.93
C THR A 60 8.59 6.13 5.62
N GLY A 61 7.30 6.28 5.95
CA GLY A 61 6.77 7.31 6.85
C GLY A 61 6.51 8.69 6.23
N LEU A 62 6.57 8.86 4.89
CA LEU A 62 6.34 10.17 4.26
C LEU A 62 4.94 10.72 4.51
N LEU A 63 3.91 9.86 4.46
CA LEU A 63 2.54 10.28 4.71
C LEU A 63 2.32 10.57 6.20
N ALA A 64 2.82 9.70 7.08
CA ALA A 64 2.76 9.91 8.53
C ALA A 64 3.43 11.23 8.95
N GLU A 65 4.59 11.57 8.38
CA GLU A 65 5.28 12.84 8.63
C GLU A 65 4.42 14.04 8.21
N HIS A 66 3.82 13.99 7.05
CA HIS A 66 2.90 15.04 6.57
C HIS A 66 1.67 15.16 7.47
N ILE A 67 1.08 14.05 7.91
CA ILE A 67 -0.05 14.06 8.82
C ILE A 67 0.37 14.66 10.19
N ALA A 68 1.59 14.36 10.66
CA ALA A 68 2.12 14.94 11.89
C ALA A 68 2.23 16.48 11.84
N ASP A 69 2.58 17.02 10.67
CA ASP A 69 2.57 18.46 10.44
C ASP A 69 1.12 19.02 10.41
N LEU A 70 0.14 18.28 9.83
CA LEU A 70 -1.27 18.70 9.80
C LEU A 70 -1.92 18.72 11.19
N VAL A 71 -1.71 17.66 11.99
CA VAL A 71 -2.31 17.59 13.34
C VAL A 71 -1.61 18.51 14.34
N GLY A 72 -0.40 18.96 14.02
CA GLY A 72 0.35 19.92 14.82
C GLY A 72 0.80 19.39 16.19
N PRO A 73 1.33 20.26 17.07
CA PRO A 73 2.00 19.84 18.29
C PRO A 73 1.07 19.22 19.36
N HIS A 74 -0.23 19.43 19.24
CA HIS A 74 -1.22 18.86 20.16
C HIS A 74 -1.84 17.54 19.66
N GLY A 75 -1.59 17.18 18.39
CA GLY A 75 -1.98 15.90 17.83
C GLY A 75 -0.89 14.85 17.99
N LYS A 76 -1.20 13.61 17.58
CA LYS A 76 -0.26 12.50 17.62
C LYS A 76 -0.43 11.64 16.36
N VAL A 77 0.68 11.17 15.81
CA VAL A 77 0.66 10.21 14.69
C VAL A 77 1.45 8.96 15.05
N VAL A 78 0.87 7.82 14.77
CA VAL A 78 1.53 6.52 14.88
C VAL A 78 1.56 5.90 13.48
N GLY A 79 2.74 5.57 12.98
CA GLY A 79 2.91 4.82 11.73
C GLY A 79 3.22 3.36 12.03
N ILE A 80 2.51 2.43 11.39
CA ILE A 80 2.76 0.98 11.52
C ILE A 80 2.98 0.38 10.14
N ASP A 81 4.03 -0.43 10.01
CA ASP A 81 4.33 -1.20 8.79
C ASP A 81 4.96 -2.55 9.18
N PRO A 82 4.65 -3.65 8.48
CA PRO A 82 5.22 -4.95 8.80
C PRO A 82 6.70 -5.11 8.39
N LEU A 83 7.26 -4.19 7.61
CA LEU A 83 8.62 -4.25 7.08
C LEU A 83 9.61 -3.48 7.97
N PRO A 84 10.49 -4.19 8.72
CA PRO A 84 11.45 -3.54 9.64
C PRO A 84 12.37 -2.53 8.96
N LEU A 85 12.85 -2.82 7.74
CA LEU A 85 13.73 -1.94 6.97
C LEU A 85 13.05 -0.59 6.64
N ARG A 86 11.75 -0.62 6.34
CA ARG A 86 10.98 0.60 6.08
C ARG A 86 10.74 1.40 7.34
N ILE A 87 10.47 0.74 8.44
CA ILE A 87 10.33 1.40 9.75
C ILE A 87 11.65 2.01 10.21
N GLU A 88 12.79 1.38 9.92
CA GLU A 88 14.10 1.98 10.20
C GLU A 88 14.29 3.29 9.43
N LEU A 89 13.98 3.31 8.13
CA LEU A 89 13.98 4.54 7.33
C LEU A 89 12.96 5.57 7.85
N ALA A 90 11.75 5.12 8.23
CA ALA A 90 10.72 5.99 8.76
C ALA A 90 11.15 6.70 10.05
N ARG A 91 11.82 5.99 10.94
CA ARG A 91 12.34 6.54 12.23
C ARG A 91 13.39 7.62 12.06
N SER A 92 13.96 7.79 10.87
CA SER A 92 14.80 8.95 10.57
C SER A 92 14.03 10.27 10.52
N LYS A 93 12.72 10.21 10.28
CA LYS A 93 11.80 11.37 10.26
C LYS A 93 11.41 11.74 11.69
N ARG A 94 12.15 12.68 12.27
CA ARG A 94 11.99 13.05 13.68
C ARG A 94 10.98 14.17 13.84
N ARG A 95 9.86 13.88 14.50
CA ARG A 95 8.87 14.83 14.99
C ARG A 95 8.48 14.44 16.42
N ALA A 96 8.23 15.41 17.28
CA ALA A 96 7.87 15.15 18.69
C ALA A 96 6.54 14.40 18.83
N ASN A 97 5.63 14.57 17.86
CA ASN A 97 4.29 14.02 17.82
C ASN A 97 4.15 12.79 16.87
N LEU A 98 5.28 12.19 16.42
CA LEU A 98 5.30 11.10 15.44
C LEU A 98 6.13 9.92 15.97
N SER A 99 5.54 8.71 15.92
CA SER A 99 6.24 7.47 16.25
C SER A 99 5.99 6.39 15.19
N PHE A 100 6.94 5.43 15.12
CA PHE A 100 6.88 4.34 14.15
C PHE A 100 7.15 3.00 14.79
N GLU A 101 6.26 2.01 14.51
CA GLU A 101 6.35 0.66 15.05
C GLU A 101 6.26 -0.40 13.96
N VAL A 102 7.01 -1.48 14.14
CA VAL A 102 6.84 -2.68 13.31
C VAL A 102 5.60 -3.42 13.80
N GLY A 103 4.64 -3.64 12.92
CA GLY A 103 3.38 -4.29 13.28
C GLY A 103 2.56 -4.71 12.07
N ASP A 104 1.53 -5.50 12.34
CA ASP A 104 0.65 -6.10 11.35
C ASP A 104 -0.78 -5.61 11.55
N ALA A 105 -1.46 -5.29 10.47
CA ALA A 105 -2.85 -4.83 10.46
C ALA A 105 -3.86 -5.85 11.04
N TYR A 106 -3.49 -7.12 11.08
CA TYR A 106 -4.31 -8.18 11.67
C TYR A 106 -4.20 -8.26 13.20
N HIS A 107 -3.18 -7.61 13.78
CA HIS A 107 -2.83 -7.66 15.20
C HIS A 107 -2.34 -6.28 15.68
N LEU A 108 -3.28 -5.41 16.06
CA LEU A 108 -2.98 -4.10 16.64
C LEU A 108 -3.07 -4.12 18.17
N ASP A 109 -2.78 -5.26 18.80
CA ASP A 109 -2.91 -5.47 20.26
C ASP A 109 -2.06 -4.50 21.08
N MET A 110 -1.02 -3.89 20.48
CA MET A 110 -0.21 -2.84 21.11
C MET A 110 -0.93 -1.49 21.21
N LEU A 111 -2.08 -1.32 20.54
CA LEU A 111 -2.84 -0.08 20.53
C LEU A 111 -4.11 -0.24 21.37
N GLU A 112 -4.39 0.79 22.17
CA GLU A 112 -5.58 0.83 23.03
C GLU A 112 -6.86 1.02 22.19
N ASP A 113 -7.97 0.49 22.71
CA ASP A 113 -9.30 0.67 22.16
C ASP A 113 -9.68 2.16 22.16
N SER A 114 -10.36 2.59 21.12
CA SER A 114 -10.92 3.96 21.03
C SER A 114 -9.90 5.06 21.30
N SER A 115 -8.67 4.89 20.84
CA SER A 115 -7.56 5.82 21.08
C SER A 115 -7.26 6.76 19.89
N PHE A 116 -7.80 6.46 18.68
CA PHE A 116 -7.57 7.24 17.48
C PHE A 116 -8.83 7.96 16.98
N ASP A 117 -8.65 9.16 16.44
CA ASP A 117 -9.68 9.94 15.76
C ASP A 117 -9.80 9.55 14.29
N ALA A 118 -8.68 9.16 13.68
CA ALA A 118 -8.63 8.71 12.28
C ALA A 118 -7.62 7.59 12.07
N VAL A 119 -7.94 6.68 11.14
CA VAL A 119 -7.03 5.67 10.59
C VAL A 119 -6.93 5.90 9.09
N ILE A 120 -5.73 5.87 8.54
CA ILE A 120 -5.48 5.99 7.10
C ILE A 120 -4.74 4.77 6.58
N MET A 121 -5.20 4.20 5.46
CA MET A 121 -4.55 3.11 4.71
C MET A 121 -4.38 3.52 3.25
N ASN A 122 -3.19 3.94 2.85
CA ASN A 122 -2.91 4.35 1.49
C ASN A 122 -2.03 3.33 0.76
N ALA A 123 -2.57 2.67 -0.26
CA ALA A 123 -1.92 1.62 -1.04
C ALA A 123 -1.57 0.34 -0.23
N VAL A 124 -2.39 0.01 0.75
CA VAL A 124 -2.19 -1.13 1.67
C VAL A 124 -3.29 -2.18 1.51
N PHE A 125 -4.55 -1.80 1.51
CA PHE A 125 -5.71 -2.69 1.65
C PHE A 125 -5.76 -3.85 0.64
N HIS A 126 -5.22 -3.67 -0.56
CA HIS A 126 -5.14 -4.73 -1.58
C HIS A 126 -4.12 -5.84 -1.26
N TRP A 127 -3.28 -5.67 -0.26
CA TRP A 127 -2.37 -6.72 0.20
C TRP A 127 -3.01 -7.72 1.15
N PHE A 128 -4.14 -7.39 1.76
CA PHE A 128 -4.84 -8.27 2.68
C PHE A 128 -5.64 -9.34 1.93
N PRO A 129 -5.36 -10.64 2.10
CA PRO A 129 -6.18 -11.71 1.52
C PRO A 129 -7.54 -11.82 2.22
N GLU A 130 -7.59 -11.56 3.51
CA GLU A 130 -8.77 -11.46 4.36
C GLU A 130 -8.92 -9.99 4.78
N LYS A 131 -10.11 -9.42 4.63
CA LYS A 131 -10.38 -7.98 4.79
C LYS A 131 -11.03 -7.63 6.12
N THR A 132 -11.78 -8.57 6.67
CA THR A 132 -12.67 -8.31 7.81
C THR A 132 -11.88 -8.03 9.08
N ARG A 133 -10.87 -8.84 9.39
CA ARG A 133 -10.08 -8.68 10.61
C ARG A 133 -9.32 -7.37 10.69
N PRO A 134 -8.56 -6.93 9.66
CA PRO A 134 -7.94 -5.60 9.67
C PRO A 134 -8.96 -4.47 9.84
N LEU A 135 -10.14 -4.57 9.26
CA LEU A 135 -11.20 -3.57 9.42
C LEU A 135 -11.79 -3.58 10.84
N LEU A 136 -11.97 -4.75 11.45
CA LEU A 136 -12.39 -4.85 12.85
C LEU A 136 -11.35 -4.28 13.81
N GLU A 137 -10.06 -4.51 13.57
CA GLU A 137 -8.98 -3.88 14.34
C GLU A 137 -9.00 -2.33 14.17
N CYS A 138 -9.20 -1.83 12.94
CA CYS A 138 -9.41 -0.39 12.74
C CYS A 138 -10.63 0.13 13.50
N ALA A 139 -11.75 -0.61 13.49
CA ALA A 139 -12.94 -0.23 14.24
C ALA A 139 -12.68 -0.23 15.76
N ARG A 140 -11.92 -1.18 16.29
CA ARG A 140 -11.56 -1.26 17.70
C ARG A 140 -10.75 -0.05 18.16
N VAL A 141 -9.68 0.30 17.42
CA VAL A 141 -8.77 1.39 17.81
C VAL A 141 -9.34 2.79 17.57
N LEU A 142 -10.28 2.95 16.63
CA LEU A 142 -10.98 4.21 16.38
C LEU A 142 -11.95 4.52 17.52
N ARG A 143 -12.12 5.78 17.88
CA ARG A 143 -13.21 6.28 18.73
C ARG A 143 -14.56 6.15 18.03
N PRO A 144 -15.69 6.04 18.75
CA PRO A 144 -17.01 6.20 18.15
C PRO A 144 -17.06 7.53 17.34
N GLY A 145 -17.52 7.46 16.09
CA GLY A 145 -17.48 8.59 15.15
C GLY A 145 -16.12 8.85 14.51
N GLY A 146 -15.08 8.08 14.88
CA GLY A 146 -13.77 8.13 14.22
C GLY A 146 -13.83 7.67 12.77
N ARG A 147 -12.85 8.08 11.98
CA ARG A 147 -12.89 7.95 10.52
C ARG A 147 -11.78 7.03 10.00
N LEU A 148 -12.14 6.16 9.05
CA LEU A 148 -11.23 5.29 8.33
C LEU A 148 -11.15 5.70 6.86
N GLY A 149 -9.96 6.10 6.39
CA GLY A 149 -9.69 6.40 4.98
C GLY A 149 -8.89 5.29 4.29
N ILE A 150 -9.42 4.76 3.19
CA ILE A 150 -8.76 3.71 2.39
C ILE A 150 -8.56 4.20 0.97
N GLY A 151 -7.30 4.19 0.51
CA GLY A 151 -6.95 4.38 -0.89
C GLY A 151 -6.28 3.14 -1.45
N THR A 152 -6.93 2.42 -2.38
CA THR A 152 -6.47 1.10 -2.80
C THR A 152 -6.59 0.85 -4.31
N VAL A 153 -6.02 -0.25 -4.79
CA VAL A 153 -6.15 -0.72 -6.17
C VAL A 153 -7.59 -1.16 -6.42
N LEU A 154 -8.14 -0.74 -7.57
CA LEU A 154 -9.48 -1.14 -7.99
C LEU A 154 -9.46 -2.53 -8.63
N LYS A 155 -10.38 -3.40 -8.22
CA LYS A 155 -10.61 -4.72 -8.83
C LYS A 155 -10.92 -4.59 -10.33
N GLY A 156 -10.38 -5.50 -11.11
CA GLY A 156 -10.56 -5.49 -12.56
C GLY A 156 -9.69 -4.47 -13.32
N HIS A 157 -9.02 -3.54 -12.61
CA HIS A 157 -8.14 -2.57 -13.24
C HIS A 157 -6.66 -2.97 -13.07
N ARG A 158 -6.00 -3.28 -14.19
CA ARG A 158 -4.55 -3.58 -14.23
C ARG A 158 -3.81 -2.52 -15.03
N THR A 159 -2.68 -2.08 -14.52
CA THR A 159 -1.79 -1.15 -15.23
C THR A 159 -1.23 -1.81 -16.50
N ARG A 160 -0.85 -1.01 -17.49
CA ARG A 160 -0.21 -1.51 -18.72
C ARG A 160 1.01 -2.38 -18.43
N VAL A 161 1.84 -1.98 -17.46
CA VAL A 161 3.01 -2.76 -17.03
C VAL A 161 2.59 -4.14 -16.54
N HIS A 162 1.58 -4.20 -15.66
CA HIS A 162 1.08 -5.48 -15.15
C HIS A 162 0.40 -6.33 -16.21
N GLN A 163 -0.30 -5.72 -17.18
CA GLN A 163 -0.88 -6.44 -18.31
C GLN A 163 0.20 -7.08 -19.18
N ILE A 164 1.26 -6.31 -19.51
CA ILE A 164 2.38 -6.81 -20.31
C ILE A 164 3.15 -7.88 -19.55
N ALA A 165 3.45 -7.64 -18.27
CA ALA A 165 4.13 -8.63 -17.43
C ALA A 165 3.32 -9.93 -17.33
N SER A 166 2.00 -9.86 -17.14
CA SER A 166 1.14 -11.05 -17.10
C SER A 166 1.16 -11.83 -18.41
N LYS A 167 1.18 -11.15 -19.56
CA LYS A 167 1.30 -11.80 -20.87
C LYS A 167 2.65 -12.49 -21.05
N VAL A 168 3.75 -11.80 -20.69
CA VAL A 168 5.11 -12.39 -20.75
C VAL A 168 5.20 -13.61 -19.86
N LEU A 169 4.72 -13.51 -18.63
CA LEU A 169 4.80 -14.61 -17.67
C LEU A 169 3.91 -15.82 -18.00
N ALA A 170 2.94 -15.66 -18.90
CA ALA A 170 2.13 -16.75 -19.41
C ALA A 170 2.77 -17.50 -20.59
N GLU A 171 3.94 -17.06 -21.06
CA GLU A 171 4.65 -17.66 -22.18
C GLU A 171 5.83 -18.53 -21.72
N PRO A 172 6.24 -19.59 -22.47
CA PRO A 172 7.45 -20.33 -22.18
C PRO A 172 8.72 -19.44 -22.21
N PRO A 173 9.67 -19.65 -21.33
CA PRO A 173 9.73 -20.68 -20.28
C PRO A 173 9.12 -20.25 -18.94
N PHE A 174 8.52 -19.06 -18.82
CA PHE A 174 8.08 -18.44 -17.57
C PHE A 174 6.82 -19.09 -17.00
N ASP A 175 5.94 -19.61 -17.85
CA ASP A 175 4.68 -20.29 -17.52
C ASP A 175 4.83 -21.47 -16.56
N ARG A 176 6.03 -22.06 -16.51
CA ARG A 176 6.39 -23.16 -15.59
C ARG A 176 6.59 -22.70 -14.14
N PHE A 177 6.61 -21.41 -13.92
CA PHE A 177 6.83 -20.80 -12.59
C PHE A 177 5.62 -19.92 -12.22
N PRO A 178 4.50 -20.51 -11.81
CA PRO A 178 3.32 -19.74 -11.44
C PRO A 178 3.62 -18.90 -10.20
N ARG A 179 3.03 -17.68 -10.15
CA ARG A 179 3.20 -16.81 -9.01
C ARG A 179 2.50 -17.40 -7.78
N PRO A 180 3.22 -17.59 -6.65
CA PRO A 180 2.64 -18.07 -5.40
C PRO A 180 1.51 -17.12 -4.91
N ARG A 181 0.52 -17.68 -4.20
CA ARG A 181 -0.60 -16.89 -3.66
C ARG A 181 -0.12 -15.75 -2.75
N ALA A 182 0.91 -16.01 -1.94
CA ALA A 182 1.55 -15.03 -1.06
C ALA A 182 2.20 -13.83 -1.81
N GLN A 183 2.27 -13.86 -3.13
CA GLN A 183 2.78 -12.77 -3.97
C GLN A 183 1.67 -12.08 -4.77
N LEU A 184 0.41 -12.42 -4.52
CA LEU A 184 -0.74 -11.84 -5.19
C LEU A 184 -1.26 -10.62 -4.42
N THR A 185 -2.05 -9.83 -5.12
CA THR A 185 -2.87 -8.76 -4.53
C THR A 185 -4.34 -9.15 -4.61
N PHE A 186 -5.12 -8.65 -3.67
CA PHE A 186 -6.54 -8.93 -3.47
C PHE A 186 -7.35 -7.62 -3.53
N PRO A 187 -7.43 -6.98 -4.71
CA PRO A 187 -8.17 -5.73 -4.87
C PRO A 187 -9.66 -5.96 -4.73
N VAL A 188 -10.39 -4.91 -4.35
CA VAL A 188 -11.83 -4.89 -4.21
C VAL A 188 -12.46 -3.85 -5.13
N ASP A 189 -13.76 -3.99 -5.41
CA ASP A 189 -14.57 -2.96 -6.06
C ASP A 189 -15.38 -2.14 -5.03
N ALA A 190 -16.20 -1.22 -5.53
CA ALA A 190 -16.96 -0.32 -4.68
C ALA A 190 -18.10 -1.03 -3.92
N GLU A 191 -18.69 -2.07 -4.50
CA GLU A 191 -19.76 -2.85 -3.88
C GLU A 191 -19.19 -3.72 -2.75
N GLU A 192 -18.11 -4.43 -3.01
CA GLU A 192 -17.38 -5.21 -1.99
C GLU A 192 -16.91 -4.31 -0.83
N MET A 193 -16.39 -3.12 -1.13
CA MET A 193 -15.96 -2.17 -0.09
C MET A 193 -17.13 -1.74 0.80
N ARG A 194 -18.30 -1.46 0.20
CA ARG A 194 -19.50 -1.11 0.96
C ARG A 194 -19.93 -2.25 1.88
N ALA A 195 -19.96 -3.48 1.37
CA ALA A 195 -20.29 -4.66 2.15
C ALA A 195 -19.30 -4.87 3.31
N PHE A 196 -17.99 -4.71 3.09
CA PHE A 196 -16.99 -4.79 4.16
C PHE A 196 -17.21 -3.73 5.23
N PHE A 197 -17.50 -2.48 4.87
CA PHE A 197 -17.78 -1.43 5.84
C PHE A 197 -19.01 -1.79 6.70
N GLU A 198 -20.08 -2.23 6.07
CA GLU A 198 -21.32 -2.64 6.79
C GLU A 198 -21.06 -3.77 7.79
N MET A 199 -20.34 -4.82 7.37
CA MET A 199 -20.02 -5.97 8.21
C MET A 199 -19.10 -5.65 9.38
N THR A 200 -18.29 -4.60 9.27
CA THR A 200 -17.26 -4.25 10.26
C THR A 200 -17.56 -3.00 11.09
N GLY A 201 -18.81 -2.52 11.05
CA GLY A 201 -19.29 -1.44 11.90
C GLY A 201 -19.01 -0.03 11.40
N PHE A 202 -18.71 0.12 10.10
CA PHE A 202 -18.56 1.43 9.48
C PHE A 202 -19.80 1.85 8.68
N SER A 203 -20.11 3.15 8.72
CA SER A 203 -21.03 3.80 7.79
C SER A 203 -20.20 4.44 6.69
N ALA A 204 -20.43 4.07 5.43
CA ALA A 204 -19.72 4.66 4.30
C ALA A 204 -20.12 6.13 4.10
N SER A 205 -19.18 7.06 4.19
CA SER A 205 -19.39 8.48 3.85
C SER A 205 -18.91 8.81 2.45
N LEU A 206 -17.95 8.07 1.91
CA LEU A 206 -17.43 8.18 0.56
C LEU A 206 -17.02 6.80 0.03
N ILE A 207 -17.44 6.45 -1.17
CA ILE A 207 -16.85 5.34 -1.94
C ILE A 207 -16.86 5.76 -3.41
N GLU A 208 -15.68 5.99 -3.97
CA GLU A 208 -15.56 6.47 -5.35
C GLU A 208 -14.33 5.88 -6.07
N VAL A 209 -14.40 5.86 -7.38
CA VAL A 209 -13.29 5.50 -8.25
C VAL A 209 -12.65 6.77 -8.78
N ARG A 210 -11.37 6.96 -8.49
CA ARG A 210 -10.58 8.09 -8.99
C ARG A 210 -9.66 7.67 -10.11
N GLU A 211 -9.65 8.47 -11.16
CA GLU A 211 -8.75 8.30 -12.28
C GLU A 211 -7.48 9.14 -12.09
N SER A 212 -6.39 8.65 -12.64
CA SER A 212 -5.13 9.37 -12.68
C SER A 212 -4.39 9.08 -13.99
N THR A 213 -3.80 10.09 -14.56
CA THR A 213 -2.85 9.91 -15.66
C THR A 213 -1.44 10.10 -15.15
N ARG A 214 -0.57 9.17 -15.48
CA ARG A 214 0.84 9.19 -15.11
C ARG A 214 1.69 8.98 -16.34
N MET A 215 2.92 9.43 -16.27
CA MET A 215 3.90 9.24 -17.31
C MET A 215 5.15 8.58 -16.74
N TRP A 216 5.63 7.56 -17.43
CA TRP A 216 6.89 6.92 -17.13
C TRP A 216 7.92 7.40 -18.15
N PRO A 217 9.06 7.96 -17.72
CA PRO A 217 10.07 8.46 -18.65
C PRO A 217 10.72 7.33 -19.47
N SER A 218 10.63 6.09 -19.01
CA SER A 218 11.16 4.92 -19.71
C SER A 218 10.50 3.63 -19.26
N PRO A 219 10.58 2.54 -20.06
CA PRO A 219 10.19 1.20 -19.65
C PRO A 219 10.86 0.77 -18.33
N GLU A 220 12.12 1.08 -18.17
CA GLU A 220 12.91 0.75 -17.00
C GLU A 220 12.35 1.43 -15.73
N ALA A 221 11.98 2.70 -15.81
CA ALA A 221 11.36 3.42 -14.71
C ALA A 221 10.02 2.78 -14.28
N ALA A 222 9.23 2.32 -15.24
CA ALA A 222 7.97 1.65 -14.98
C ALA A 222 8.16 0.28 -14.31
N ILE A 223 9.18 -0.49 -14.73
CA ILE A 223 9.53 -1.78 -14.14
C ILE A 223 10.06 -1.60 -12.71
N ARG A 224 11.01 -0.69 -12.50
CA ARG A 224 11.58 -0.41 -11.17
C ARG A 224 10.51 0.02 -10.18
N PHE A 225 9.58 0.86 -10.60
CA PHE A 225 8.44 1.21 -9.74
C PHE A 225 7.61 -0.03 -9.35
N SER A 226 7.34 -0.92 -10.31
CA SER A 226 6.55 -2.14 -10.04
C SER A 226 7.28 -3.09 -9.09
N GLU A 227 8.59 -3.21 -9.20
CA GLU A 227 9.43 -4.02 -8.29
C GLU A 227 9.44 -3.43 -6.88
N ALA A 228 9.76 -2.14 -6.74
CA ALA A 228 9.84 -1.47 -5.45
C ALA A 228 8.49 -1.40 -4.72
N SER A 229 7.38 -1.14 -5.46
CA SER A 229 6.04 -1.04 -4.86
C SER A 229 5.43 -2.40 -4.48
N SER A 230 6.01 -3.51 -4.93
CA SER A 230 5.51 -4.87 -4.68
C SER A 230 6.41 -5.69 -3.75
N PHE A 231 7.31 -5.07 -2.99
CA PHE A 231 8.26 -5.77 -2.11
C PHE A 231 9.10 -6.83 -2.85
N GLY A 232 9.50 -6.54 -4.10
CA GLY A 232 10.18 -7.50 -4.98
C GLY A 232 9.30 -8.60 -5.56
N ASN A 233 8.03 -8.70 -5.17
CA ASN A 233 7.13 -9.77 -5.61
C ASN A 233 6.73 -9.67 -7.10
N PHE A 234 7.05 -8.58 -7.79
CA PHE A 234 6.70 -8.40 -9.20
C PHE A 234 7.23 -9.52 -10.11
N LEU A 235 8.53 -9.89 -9.94
CA LEU A 235 9.19 -10.99 -10.66
C LEU A 235 9.95 -11.94 -9.71
N GLY A 236 9.81 -11.78 -8.41
CA GLY A 236 10.60 -12.50 -7.39
C GLY A 236 10.36 -14.00 -7.32
N HIS A 237 9.27 -14.49 -7.92
CA HIS A 237 8.97 -15.92 -8.00
C HIS A 237 9.78 -16.67 -9.07
N LEU A 238 10.48 -15.93 -9.95
CA LEU A 238 11.29 -16.53 -11.00
C LEU A 238 12.71 -16.82 -10.53
N PRO A 239 13.35 -17.90 -10.99
CA PRO A 239 14.78 -18.09 -10.85
C PRO A 239 15.57 -16.88 -11.39
N PRO A 240 16.77 -16.58 -10.86
CA PRO A 240 17.52 -15.35 -11.20
C PRO A 240 17.71 -15.12 -12.70
N GLU A 241 18.09 -16.16 -13.44
CA GLU A 241 18.30 -16.09 -14.89
C GLU A 241 17.00 -15.79 -15.66
N LEU A 242 15.89 -16.41 -15.25
CA LEU A 242 14.59 -16.18 -15.85
C LEU A 242 14.02 -14.81 -15.46
N LYS A 243 14.31 -14.33 -14.26
CA LYS A 243 13.97 -12.96 -13.83
C LYS A 243 14.62 -11.93 -14.75
N ILE A 244 15.92 -12.09 -15.07
CA ILE A 244 16.64 -11.20 -16.00
C ILE A 244 15.98 -11.23 -17.39
N ARG A 245 15.70 -12.42 -17.91
CA ARG A 245 15.06 -12.60 -19.22
C ARG A 245 13.65 -12.03 -19.26
N ALA A 246 12.82 -12.28 -18.25
CA ALA A 246 11.47 -11.73 -18.15
C ALA A 246 11.50 -10.19 -18.13
N ARG A 247 12.41 -9.62 -17.32
CA ARG A 247 12.61 -8.16 -17.23
C ARG A 247 12.98 -7.57 -18.61
N ALA A 248 13.90 -8.19 -19.34
CA ALA A 248 14.31 -7.77 -20.67
C ALA A 248 13.13 -7.84 -21.67
N THR A 249 12.36 -8.93 -21.67
CA THR A 249 11.19 -9.11 -22.53
C THR A 249 10.08 -8.09 -22.20
N ILE A 250 9.80 -7.86 -20.93
CA ILE A 250 8.82 -6.84 -20.50
C ILE A 250 9.27 -5.46 -20.96
N ARG A 251 10.56 -5.12 -20.77
CA ARG A 251 11.14 -3.84 -21.23
C ARG A 251 10.96 -3.65 -22.73
N GLN A 252 11.28 -4.68 -23.53
CA GLN A 252 11.14 -4.61 -24.98
C GLN A 252 9.68 -4.37 -25.39
N ARG A 253 8.72 -5.05 -24.75
CA ARG A 253 7.29 -4.85 -25.05
C ARG A 253 6.77 -3.50 -24.58
N LEU A 254 7.30 -2.96 -23.49
CA LEU A 254 6.97 -1.61 -23.04
C LEU A 254 7.55 -0.54 -23.97
N GLN A 255 8.69 -0.82 -24.63
CA GLN A 255 9.30 0.11 -25.58
C GLN A 255 8.36 0.47 -26.73
N SER A 256 7.49 -0.47 -27.18
CA SER A 256 6.49 -0.19 -28.22
C SER A 256 5.39 0.78 -27.79
N LEU A 257 5.29 1.11 -26.49
CA LEU A 257 4.35 2.07 -25.94
C LEU A 257 4.97 3.46 -25.69
N MET A 258 6.28 3.62 -25.96
CA MET A 258 6.95 4.90 -25.80
C MET A 258 6.42 5.93 -26.79
N THR A 259 6.11 7.10 -26.27
CA THR A 259 5.86 8.34 -27.02
C THR A 259 7.03 9.30 -26.82
N ALA A 260 7.01 10.48 -27.45
CA ALA A 260 8.00 11.53 -27.21
C ALA A 260 8.06 11.94 -25.72
N ASP A 261 6.93 11.89 -25.03
CA ASP A 261 6.80 12.26 -23.62
C ASP A 261 7.01 11.10 -22.64
N GLY A 262 7.13 9.85 -23.13
CA GLY A 262 7.24 8.65 -22.32
C GLY A 262 6.06 7.69 -22.50
N ILE A 263 5.87 6.77 -21.53
CA ILE A 263 4.76 5.82 -21.52
C ILE A 263 3.62 6.41 -20.69
N ILE A 264 2.50 6.72 -21.35
CA ILE A 264 1.31 7.20 -20.69
C ILE A 264 0.61 6.03 -19.99
N HIS A 265 0.29 6.22 -18.73
CA HIS A 265 -0.41 5.28 -17.89
C HIS A 265 -1.67 5.90 -17.29
N HIS A 266 -2.82 5.35 -17.67
CA HIS A 266 -4.09 5.67 -17.03
C HIS A 266 -4.32 4.71 -15.86
N GLY A 267 -4.35 5.25 -14.65
CA GLY A 267 -4.61 4.51 -13.42
C GLY A 267 -6.02 4.76 -12.92
N ARG A 268 -6.60 3.75 -12.27
CA ARG A 268 -7.87 3.87 -11.52
C ARG A 268 -7.64 3.29 -10.13
N ARG A 269 -8.12 3.99 -9.13
CA ARG A 269 -8.04 3.54 -7.74
C ARG A 269 -9.39 3.72 -7.05
N LEU A 270 -9.64 2.87 -6.07
CA LEU A 270 -10.77 3.01 -5.17
C LEU A 270 -10.36 3.88 -3.98
N VAL A 271 -11.19 4.87 -3.64
CA VAL A 271 -11.09 5.68 -2.43
C VAL A 271 -12.37 5.47 -1.63
N ALA A 272 -12.21 5.15 -0.36
CA ALA A 272 -13.33 4.92 0.54
C ALA A 272 -13.08 5.58 1.90
N ILE A 273 -14.12 6.20 2.45
CA ILE A 273 -14.12 6.73 3.81
C ILE A 273 -15.31 6.14 4.55
N GLY A 274 -15.03 5.53 5.70
CA GLY A 274 -16.00 4.99 6.62
C GLY A 274 -15.94 5.72 7.95
N VAL A 275 -17.10 5.92 8.58
CA VAL A 275 -17.23 6.46 9.94
C VAL A 275 -17.62 5.33 10.86
N ARG A 276 -16.88 5.12 11.95
CA ARG A 276 -17.20 4.12 12.98
C ARG A 276 -18.55 4.45 13.62
N ARG A 277 -19.45 3.47 13.66
CA ARG A 277 -20.76 3.55 14.35
C ARG A 277 -20.61 3.52 15.86
#